data_e753dcc10e5ee161975868c7582375a6
#
_entry.id   e753dcc10e5ee161975868c7582375a6
#
_cell.length_a   1.000
_cell.length_b   1.000
_cell.length_c   1.000
_cell.angle_alpha   90.00
_cell.angle_beta   90.00
_cell.angle_gamma   90.00
#
_symmetry.space_group_name_H-M   'P 1'
#
loop_
_entity.id
_entity.type
_entity.pdbx_description
1 polymer ?
#
loop_
_entity_poly.entity_id
_entity_poly.type
_entity_poly.pdbx_seq_one_letter_code
_entity_poly.pdbx_strand_id
1 'polypeptide(L)'
;MKLDGRRTSSNVEDRRGMSGGAKAGLGIGGIIIVALMAWLSGGNPLTAVMEQVAENGGLGSLTGTNTEVTSEQREFTQEEQELAKFSTQILAGTEDVWTKIFKENGSTYQVPTMVLYTDGVQTACGQGASEMGPFYCSGDQKLYIDLSFFSSMKSQLGADGDFAYAYVIAHEVGHHVEYLTGTLQKVHQQMAKLSQAEANKLSVRLELLADFYAGVWAHHDNKMFGSLEDGDIEEAIQCAQVIGDDYLQKKARGYAVPESFNHGTSKQRMKWFKLGLQTGDIRQGKTFECSDAEL
;
A
#
# COMPACT_ATOMS: atom_id res chain seq x y z
N MET A 1 18.84 1.00 4.45
CA MET A 1 18.83 2.43 4.00
C MET A 1 19.50 3.34 5.00
N LYS A 2 20.20 4.39 4.54
CA LYS A 2 20.77 5.46 5.38
C LYS A 2 19.75 6.57 5.63
N LEU A 3 19.18 6.60 6.82
CA LEU A 3 18.23 7.63 7.24
C LEU A 3 18.72 8.49 8.40
N ASP A 4 19.95 8.31 8.82
CA ASP A 4 20.54 9.08 9.93
C ASP A 4 20.57 10.58 9.62
N GLY A 5 20.05 11.38 10.55
CA GLY A 5 19.97 12.84 10.36
C GLY A 5 18.89 13.32 9.39
N ARG A 6 18.13 12.42 8.74
CA ARG A 6 17.01 12.79 7.88
C ARG A 6 15.85 13.37 8.68
N ARG A 7 15.19 14.38 8.12
CA ARG A 7 13.98 14.92 8.73
C ARG A 7 12.84 13.91 8.73
N THR A 8 11.89 14.09 9.60
CA THR A 8 10.59 13.43 9.59
C THR A 8 9.55 14.36 8.95
N SER A 9 8.52 13.79 8.32
CA SER A 9 7.39 14.56 7.82
C SER A 9 6.52 15.04 9.00
N SER A 10 5.98 16.26 8.87
CA SER A 10 4.93 16.78 9.74
C SER A 10 3.51 16.47 9.22
N ASN A 11 3.39 15.89 8.01
CA ASN A 11 2.12 15.53 7.39
C ASN A 11 1.68 14.12 7.82
N VAL A 12 1.61 13.92 9.13
CA VAL A 12 1.30 12.62 9.74
C VAL A 12 0.22 12.79 10.80
N GLU A 13 -0.81 11.95 10.71
CA GLU A 13 -1.82 11.77 11.75
C GLU A 13 -1.56 10.43 12.44
N ASP A 14 -1.08 10.46 13.68
CA ASP A 14 -0.92 9.25 14.47
C ASP A 14 -2.23 8.91 15.19
N ARG A 15 -2.94 7.93 14.68
CA ARG A 15 -4.19 7.41 15.23
C ARG A 15 -4.02 6.04 15.89
N ARG A 16 -2.79 5.58 16.08
CA ARG A 16 -2.52 4.31 16.78
C ARG A 16 -3.02 4.39 18.22
N GLY A 17 -3.60 3.32 18.70
CA GLY A 17 -4.20 3.27 20.06
C GLY A 17 -5.54 4.00 20.18
N MET A 18 -6.04 4.66 19.13
CA MET A 18 -7.43 5.10 19.08
C MET A 18 -8.28 3.87 18.74
N SER A 19 -9.18 3.47 19.64
CA SER A 19 -10.09 2.36 19.35
C SER A 19 -11.03 2.73 18.22
N GLY A 20 -10.74 2.26 17.01
CA GLY A 20 -11.74 2.17 15.95
C GLY A 20 -12.83 1.24 16.47
N GLY A 21 -14.06 1.76 16.69
CA GLY A 21 -15.14 1.00 17.25
C GLY A 21 -15.46 -0.24 16.43
N ALA A 22 -15.14 -1.35 16.95
CA ALA A 22 -15.71 -2.69 16.91
C ALA A 22 -14.62 -3.76 17.10
N LYS A 23 -14.41 -4.22 18.32
CA LYS A 23 -13.70 -5.49 18.55
C LYS A 23 -14.62 -6.64 18.09
N ALA A 24 -14.48 -7.10 16.87
CA ALA A 24 -15.03 -8.39 16.46
C ALA A 24 -14.10 -9.49 17.00
N GLY A 25 -14.64 -10.32 17.89
CA GLY A 25 -13.93 -11.40 18.55
C GLY A 25 -13.73 -12.64 17.66
N LEU A 26 -13.02 -12.49 16.56
CA LEU A 26 -12.54 -13.61 15.74
C LEU A 26 -11.01 -13.56 15.74
N GLY A 27 -10.39 -14.69 16.01
CA GLY A 27 -8.92 -14.77 16.08
C GLY A 27 -8.26 -14.22 14.82
N ILE A 28 -7.36 -13.28 15.01
CA ILE A 28 -6.70 -12.45 14.00
C ILE A 28 -6.14 -13.25 12.81
N GLY A 29 -5.66 -14.47 13.02
CA GLY A 29 -5.08 -15.31 11.97
C GLY A 29 -6.06 -15.86 10.91
N GLY A 30 -7.35 -16.01 11.24
CA GLY A 30 -8.36 -16.57 10.32
C GLY A 30 -8.95 -15.52 9.39
N ILE A 31 -9.08 -14.29 9.85
CA ILE A 31 -9.69 -13.17 9.10
C ILE A 31 -8.74 -12.69 8.00
N ILE A 32 -7.43 -12.62 8.27
CA ILE A 32 -6.40 -12.24 7.29
C ILE A 32 -6.44 -13.14 6.07
N ILE A 33 -6.56 -14.45 6.28
CA ILE A 33 -6.60 -15.43 5.18
C ILE A 33 -7.89 -15.27 4.36
N VAL A 34 -9.03 -15.01 5.00
CA VAL A 34 -10.33 -14.90 4.31
C VAL A 34 -10.43 -13.60 3.51
N ALA A 35 -9.98 -12.47 4.06
CA ALA A 35 -9.96 -11.19 3.36
C ALA A 35 -9.00 -11.22 2.18
N LEU A 36 -7.78 -11.76 2.36
CA LEU A 36 -6.79 -11.96 1.30
C LEU A 36 -7.33 -12.91 0.22
N MET A 37 -7.98 -14.01 0.61
CA MET A 37 -8.55 -14.99 -0.31
C MET A 37 -9.75 -14.43 -1.09
N ALA A 38 -10.62 -13.66 -0.47
CA ALA A 38 -11.76 -13.02 -1.12
C ALA A 38 -11.26 -11.92 -2.09
N TRP A 39 -10.30 -11.14 -1.67
CA TRP A 39 -9.66 -10.12 -2.48
C TRP A 39 -8.92 -10.73 -3.69
N LEU A 40 -8.16 -11.80 -3.48
CA LEU A 40 -7.47 -12.57 -4.54
C LEU A 40 -8.41 -13.34 -5.47
N SER A 41 -9.66 -13.60 -5.07
CA SER A 41 -10.66 -14.27 -5.91
C SER A 41 -11.50 -13.32 -6.74
N GLY A 42 -11.22 -12.00 -6.69
CA GLY A 42 -12.01 -10.97 -7.37
C GLY A 42 -13.35 -10.69 -6.69
N GLY A 43 -13.55 -11.23 -5.47
CA GLY A 43 -14.69 -10.94 -4.62
C GLY A 43 -14.46 -9.68 -3.77
N ASN A 44 -15.55 -9.13 -3.24
CA ASN A 44 -15.44 -8.03 -2.29
C ASN A 44 -14.99 -8.61 -0.92
N PRO A 45 -13.80 -8.22 -0.39
CA PRO A 45 -13.30 -8.71 0.89
C PRO A 45 -14.28 -8.50 2.03
N LEU A 46 -15.02 -7.39 1.98
CA LEU A 46 -16.01 -7.03 2.99
C LEU A 46 -17.19 -7.99 3.00
N THR A 47 -17.69 -8.42 1.83
CA THR A 47 -18.78 -9.40 1.73
C THR A 47 -18.36 -10.78 2.24
N ALA A 48 -17.15 -11.23 1.91
CA ALA A 48 -16.64 -12.51 2.37
C ALA A 48 -16.41 -12.55 3.89
N VAL A 49 -15.90 -11.44 4.46
CA VAL A 49 -15.77 -11.31 5.92
C VAL A 49 -17.13 -11.25 6.58
N MET A 50 -18.12 -10.55 6.01
CA MET A 50 -19.48 -10.46 6.54
C MET A 50 -20.21 -11.82 6.48
N GLU A 51 -20.03 -12.59 5.42
CA GLU A 51 -20.58 -13.97 5.30
C GLU A 51 -19.96 -14.89 6.34
N GLN A 52 -18.64 -14.84 6.53
CA GLN A 52 -17.95 -15.65 7.54
C GLN A 52 -18.34 -15.25 8.97
N VAL A 53 -18.56 -13.96 9.23
CA VAL A 53 -19.07 -13.48 10.53
C VAL A 53 -20.50 -13.93 10.76
N ALA A 54 -21.34 -13.95 9.72
CA ALA A 54 -22.72 -14.43 9.80
C ALA A 54 -22.80 -15.95 10.05
N GLU A 55 -21.96 -16.75 9.38
CA GLU A 55 -21.86 -18.20 9.56
C GLU A 55 -21.38 -18.61 10.96
N ASN A 56 -20.52 -17.80 11.59
CA ASN A 56 -19.99 -18.04 12.93
C ASN A 56 -20.82 -17.42 14.07
N GLY A 57 -22.07 -17.03 13.81
CA GLY A 57 -23.03 -16.58 14.83
C GLY A 57 -22.77 -15.15 15.37
N GLY A 58 -22.03 -14.31 14.66
CA GLY A 58 -21.44 -13.09 15.18
C GLY A 58 -22.24 -11.79 15.15
N LEU A 59 -23.44 -11.71 14.59
CA LEU A 59 -24.19 -10.43 14.58
C LEU A 59 -24.89 -10.14 15.93
N GLY A 60 -25.08 -11.12 16.77
CA GLY A 60 -25.71 -11.00 18.11
C GLY A 60 -24.76 -10.37 19.16
N SER A 61 -23.47 -10.31 18.90
CA SER A 61 -22.48 -9.72 19.83
C SER A 61 -22.23 -8.23 19.62
N LEU A 62 -22.82 -7.62 18.58
CA LEU A 62 -22.65 -6.20 18.23
C LEU A 62 -23.64 -5.27 18.91
N THR A 63 -24.62 -5.80 19.63
CA THR A 63 -25.64 -5.00 20.34
C THR A 63 -25.62 -5.30 21.84
N GLY A 64 -24.67 -4.74 22.56
CA GLY A 64 -24.78 -4.84 24.00
C GLY A 64 -23.55 -4.39 24.76
N THR A 65 -23.69 -3.25 25.29
CA THR A 65 -23.14 -2.60 26.46
C THR A 65 -22.34 -1.35 26.15
N ASN A 66 -22.91 -0.22 26.57
CA ASN A 66 -22.18 1.01 26.88
C ASN A 66 -21.14 0.70 27.94
N THR A 67 -19.92 0.45 27.50
CA THR A 67 -18.76 0.53 28.38
C THR A 67 -18.12 1.87 28.08
N GLU A 68 -18.04 2.75 29.06
CA GLU A 68 -17.26 3.96 28.98
C GLU A 68 -15.85 3.58 28.49
N VAL A 69 -15.51 4.07 27.29
CA VAL A 69 -14.18 3.89 26.72
C VAL A 69 -13.27 4.84 27.46
N THR A 70 -12.67 4.37 28.56
CA THR A 70 -11.46 4.98 29.06
C THR A 70 -10.41 4.78 27.99
N SER A 71 -9.97 5.86 27.35
CA SER A 71 -8.80 5.90 26.49
C SER A 71 -7.56 5.66 27.36
N GLU A 72 -7.30 4.40 27.71
CA GLU A 72 -5.98 4.03 28.17
C GLU A 72 -5.04 4.30 27.00
N GLN A 73 -4.20 5.31 27.13
CA GLN A 73 -3.09 5.55 26.19
C GLN A 73 -2.21 4.32 26.23
N ARG A 74 -2.36 3.47 25.23
CA ARG A 74 -1.47 2.31 25.02
C ARG A 74 -0.06 2.85 24.84
N GLU A 75 0.88 2.42 25.67
CA GLU A 75 2.30 2.65 25.40
C GLU A 75 2.71 1.82 24.18
N PHE A 76 3.33 2.48 23.22
CA PHE A 76 3.88 1.81 22.04
C PHE A 76 5.23 1.20 22.39
N THR A 77 5.49 0.01 21.86
CA THR A 77 6.80 -0.63 21.97
C THR A 77 7.87 0.20 21.28
N GLN A 78 9.13 -0.04 21.62
CA GLN A 78 10.25 0.63 20.95
C GLN A 78 10.24 0.34 19.43
N GLU A 79 9.96 -0.90 19.02
CA GLU A 79 9.85 -1.30 17.62
C GLU A 79 8.74 -0.52 16.88
N GLU A 80 7.56 -0.38 17.48
CA GLU A 80 6.46 0.42 16.90
C GLU A 80 6.81 1.90 16.77
N GLN A 81 7.60 2.44 17.68
CA GLN A 81 8.08 3.83 17.60
C GLN A 81 9.16 4.00 16.53
N GLU A 82 10.07 3.05 16.41
CA GLU A 82 11.11 3.05 15.38
C GLU A 82 10.50 2.91 13.97
N LEU A 83 9.54 2.01 13.78
CA LEU A 83 8.80 1.86 12.52
C LEU A 83 7.99 3.12 12.18
N ALA A 84 7.35 3.75 13.17
CA ALA A 84 6.65 5.02 12.94
C ALA A 84 7.62 6.13 12.52
N LYS A 85 8.75 6.28 13.21
CA LYS A 85 9.79 7.23 12.84
C LYS A 85 10.32 6.96 11.44
N PHE A 86 10.65 5.71 11.15
CA PHE A 86 11.08 5.27 9.82
C PHE A 86 10.07 5.68 8.75
N SER A 87 8.79 5.32 8.92
CA SER A 87 7.72 5.62 7.97
C SER A 87 7.60 7.13 7.72
N THR A 88 7.73 7.94 8.78
CA THR A 88 7.69 9.41 8.65
C THR A 88 8.92 10.00 7.97
N GLN A 89 10.09 9.35 8.08
CA GLN A 89 11.30 9.74 7.35
C GLN A 89 11.19 9.39 5.86
N ILE A 90 10.62 8.22 5.53
CA ILE A 90 10.36 7.85 4.13
C ILE A 90 9.34 8.80 3.49
N LEU A 91 8.24 9.12 4.18
CA LEU A 91 7.29 10.12 3.69
C LEU A 91 7.98 11.46 3.40
N ALA A 92 8.84 11.93 4.32
CA ALA A 92 9.62 13.14 4.11
C ALA A 92 10.52 13.07 2.87
N GLY A 93 11.16 11.93 2.62
CA GLY A 93 11.94 11.68 1.42
C GLY A 93 11.09 11.74 0.14
N THR A 94 9.87 11.18 0.17
CA THR A 94 8.96 11.28 -0.97
C THR A 94 8.52 12.72 -1.23
N GLU A 95 8.25 13.50 -0.17
CA GLU A 95 7.93 14.93 -0.28
C GLU A 95 9.05 15.72 -0.96
N ASP A 96 10.29 15.51 -0.54
CA ASP A 96 11.45 16.21 -1.09
C ASP A 96 11.64 15.89 -2.58
N VAL A 97 11.58 14.62 -2.94
CA VAL A 97 11.74 14.15 -4.32
C VAL A 97 10.62 14.65 -5.22
N TRP A 98 9.35 14.42 -4.83
CA TRP A 98 8.22 14.79 -5.68
C TRP A 98 8.03 16.30 -5.79
N THR A 99 8.31 17.07 -4.73
CA THR A 99 8.33 18.54 -4.81
C THR A 99 9.31 19.03 -5.87
N LYS A 100 10.52 18.44 -5.90
CA LYS A 100 11.52 18.76 -6.91
C LYS A 100 11.06 18.39 -8.32
N ILE A 101 10.58 17.16 -8.52
CA ILE A 101 10.15 16.67 -9.83
C ILE A 101 8.98 17.51 -10.37
N PHE A 102 7.96 17.80 -9.58
CA PHE A 102 6.83 18.62 -10.00
C PHE A 102 7.27 20.04 -10.36
N LYS A 103 8.13 20.64 -9.55
CA LYS A 103 8.69 21.98 -9.84
C LYS A 103 9.49 22.00 -11.15
N GLU A 104 10.32 20.99 -11.41
CA GLU A 104 11.09 20.86 -12.66
C GLU A 104 10.17 20.67 -13.89
N ASN A 105 8.95 20.17 -13.69
CA ASN A 105 7.93 20.02 -14.72
C ASN A 105 6.89 21.16 -14.72
N GLY A 106 7.16 22.28 -14.04
CA GLY A 106 6.30 23.47 -14.04
C GLY A 106 5.01 23.34 -13.24
N SER A 107 4.94 22.39 -12.31
CA SER A 107 3.77 22.10 -11.48
C SER A 107 4.11 22.18 -9.98
N THR A 108 3.08 22.17 -9.13
CA THR A 108 3.23 22.18 -7.68
C THR A 108 2.80 20.83 -7.12
N TYR A 109 3.66 20.21 -6.32
CA TYR A 109 3.32 19.00 -5.59
C TYR A 109 2.52 19.34 -4.34
N GLN A 110 1.36 18.73 -4.18
CA GLN A 110 0.59 18.74 -2.94
C GLN A 110 0.96 17.49 -2.15
N VAL A 111 1.52 17.68 -0.97
CA VAL A 111 1.96 16.56 -0.14
C VAL A 111 0.76 15.80 0.44
N PRO A 112 0.77 14.46 0.45
CA PRO A 112 -0.29 13.68 1.08
C PRO A 112 -0.12 13.68 2.60
N THR A 113 -1.18 13.36 3.32
CA THR A 113 -1.11 13.04 4.75
C THR A 113 -0.99 11.53 4.95
N MET A 114 -0.06 11.09 5.79
CA MET A 114 0.02 9.71 6.24
C MET A 114 -0.77 9.52 7.52
N VAL A 115 -1.62 8.52 7.58
CA VAL A 115 -2.36 8.11 8.78
C VAL A 115 -1.78 6.80 9.29
N LEU A 116 -1.18 6.82 10.47
CA LEU A 116 -0.78 5.60 11.17
C LEU A 116 -1.96 5.14 12.03
N TYR A 117 -2.36 3.89 11.88
CA TYR A 117 -3.50 3.33 12.62
C TYR A 117 -3.20 1.92 13.15
N THR A 118 -4.11 1.35 13.92
CA THR A 118 -4.05 -0.03 14.40
C THR A 118 -5.39 -0.71 14.19
N ASP A 119 -5.39 -1.92 13.65
CA ASP A 119 -6.54 -2.81 13.37
C ASP A 119 -7.48 -2.26 12.29
N GLY A 120 -8.15 -1.17 12.54
CA GLY A 120 -9.14 -0.61 11.61
C GLY A 120 -9.18 0.91 11.61
N VAL A 121 -9.56 1.49 10.46
CA VAL A 121 -9.65 2.94 10.29
C VAL A 121 -10.80 3.30 9.37
N GLN A 122 -11.54 4.38 9.71
CA GLN A 122 -12.55 4.95 8.84
C GLN A 122 -11.91 5.98 7.92
N THR A 123 -12.18 5.87 6.60
CA THR A 123 -11.65 6.76 5.56
C THR A 123 -12.77 7.31 4.67
N ALA A 124 -12.47 8.27 3.80
CA ALA A 124 -13.41 8.72 2.79
C ALA A 124 -13.69 7.66 1.69
N CYS A 125 -12.81 6.66 1.56
CA CYS A 125 -12.98 5.55 0.63
C CYS A 125 -13.73 4.34 1.23
N GLY A 126 -14.12 4.42 2.51
CA GLY A 126 -14.75 3.34 3.27
C GLY A 126 -13.93 2.94 4.48
N GLN A 127 -14.25 1.78 5.03
CA GLN A 127 -13.52 1.23 6.17
C GLN A 127 -12.26 0.51 5.69
N GLY A 128 -11.10 0.89 6.22
CA GLY A 128 -9.84 0.19 6.06
C GLY A 128 -9.58 -0.75 7.24
N ALA A 129 -8.88 -1.85 7.00
CA ALA A 129 -8.48 -2.82 7.99
C ALA A 129 -7.01 -3.23 7.76
N SER A 130 -6.32 -3.65 8.81
CA SER A 130 -4.89 -4.04 8.77
C SER A 130 -4.60 -5.13 7.73
N GLU A 131 -5.58 -6.01 7.50
CA GLU A 131 -5.49 -7.12 6.53
C GLU A 131 -5.43 -6.64 5.07
N MET A 132 -5.86 -5.42 4.80
CA MET A 132 -5.79 -4.84 3.45
C MET A 132 -4.39 -4.36 3.09
N GLY A 133 -3.48 -4.30 4.07
CA GLY A 133 -2.18 -3.67 3.91
C GLY A 133 -2.26 -2.14 3.86
N PRO A 134 -1.14 -1.45 3.62
CA PRO A 134 -1.12 -0.02 3.32
C PRO A 134 -1.95 0.30 2.08
N PHE A 135 -2.57 1.47 2.05
CA PHE A 135 -3.35 1.91 0.90
C PHE A 135 -3.44 3.44 0.81
N TYR A 136 -3.62 3.94 -0.39
CA TYR A 136 -3.93 5.33 -0.67
C TYR A 136 -5.44 5.52 -0.89
N CYS A 137 -6.05 6.50 -0.24
CA CYS A 137 -7.43 6.89 -0.48
C CYS A 137 -7.49 8.21 -1.23
N SER A 138 -7.98 8.17 -2.47
CA SER A 138 -8.14 9.37 -3.30
C SER A 138 -9.26 10.31 -2.83
N GLY A 139 -10.20 9.82 -2.03
CA GLY A 139 -11.32 10.58 -1.49
C GLY A 139 -10.91 11.63 -0.46
N ASP A 140 -9.85 11.39 0.29
CA ASP A 140 -9.28 12.31 1.27
C ASP A 140 -7.78 12.60 1.08
N GLN A 141 -7.18 12.01 0.04
CA GLN A 141 -5.78 12.20 -0.35
C GLN A 141 -4.80 11.80 0.76
N LYS A 142 -5.09 10.69 1.45
CA LYS A 142 -4.29 10.18 2.56
C LYS A 142 -3.76 8.78 2.28
N LEU A 143 -2.55 8.53 2.80
CA LEU A 143 -1.98 7.18 2.91
C LEU A 143 -2.37 6.61 4.27
N TYR A 144 -2.76 5.37 4.31
CA TYR A 144 -3.15 4.65 5.52
C TYR A 144 -2.23 3.47 5.74
N ILE A 145 -1.59 3.41 6.90
CA ILE A 145 -0.60 2.36 7.22
C ILE A 145 -0.85 1.84 8.64
N ASP A 146 -1.11 0.55 8.74
CA ASP A 146 -0.94 -0.18 10.00
C ASP A 146 0.49 -0.76 10.03
N LEU A 147 1.26 -0.36 11.02
CA LEU A 147 2.67 -0.77 11.12
C LEU A 147 2.85 -2.29 11.34
N SER A 148 1.81 -2.99 11.83
CA SER A 148 1.82 -4.45 11.96
C SER A 148 1.93 -5.15 10.60
N PHE A 149 1.58 -4.47 9.51
CA PHE A 149 1.75 -4.99 8.16
C PHE A 149 3.21 -5.35 7.85
N PHE A 150 4.16 -4.55 8.29
CA PHE A 150 5.58 -4.83 8.04
C PHE A 150 6.05 -6.11 8.74
N SER A 151 5.61 -6.33 9.97
CA SER A 151 5.86 -7.61 10.67
C SER A 151 5.20 -8.80 9.96
N SER A 152 4.00 -8.58 9.39
CA SER A 152 3.29 -9.59 8.59
C SER A 152 4.00 -9.88 7.27
N MET A 153 4.51 -8.88 6.57
CA MET A 153 5.32 -9.05 5.36
C MET A 153 6.54 -9.93 5.64
N LYS A 154 7.27 -9.63 6.71
CA LYS A 154 8.43 -10.42 7.14
C LYS A 154 8.05 -11.87 7.44
N SER A 155 7.09 -12.08 8.33
CA SER A 155 6.75 -13.41 8.85
C SER A 155 6.02 -14.28 7.84
N GLN A 156 5.13 -13.71 7.03
CA GLN A 156 4.27 -14.47 6.13
C GLN A 156 4.81 -14.54 4.70
N LEU A 157 5.43 -13.48 4.21
CA LEU A 157 5.91 -13.40 2.83
C LEU A 157 7.43 -13.57 2.71
N GLY A 158 8.17 -13.43 3.82
CA GLY A 158 9.62 -13.42 3.82
C GLY A 158 10.22 -12.16 3.19
N ALA A 159 9.40 -11.12 2.98
CA ALA A 159 9.85 -9.79 2.56
C ALA A 159 10.21 -9.00 3.82
N ASP A 160 11.49 -8.86 4.06
CA ASP A 160 12.08 -8.16 5.19
C ASP A 160 13.07 -7.11 4.67
N GLY A 161 13.40 -6.18 5.52
CA GLY A 161 14.33 -5.12 5.22
C GLY A 161 13.66 -3.74 5.17
N ASP A 162 14.45 -2.74 5.51
CA ASP A 162 13.94 -1.38 5.60
C ASP A 162 13.58 -0.81 4.22
N PHE A 163 14.29 -1.21 3.19
CA PHE A 163 13.98 -0.76 1.84
C PHE A 163 12.76 -1.46 1.23
N ALA A 164 12.41 -2.68 1.67
CA ALA A 164 11.14 -3.31 1.33
C ALA A 164 9.95 -2.49 1.88
N TYR A 165 10.07 -2.00 3.12
CA TYR A 165 9.06 -1.14 3.74
C TYR A 165 8.99 0.24 3.09
N ALA A 166 10.15 0.83 2.75
CA ALA A 166 10.25 2.09 2.03
C ALA A 166 9.59 2.01 0.64
N TYR A 167 9.79 0.90 -0.08
CA TYR A 167 9.16 0.63 -1.37
C TYR A 167 7.63 0.65 -1.27
N VAL A 168 7.05 -0.01 -0.26
CA VAL A 168 5.58 -0.02 -0.06
C VAL A 168 5.06 1.40 0.18
N ILE A 169 5.70 2.18 1.07
CA ILE A 169 5.29 3.56 1.32
C ILE A 169 5.40 4.42 0.05
N ALA A 170 6.48 4.26 -0.70
CA ALA A 170 6.69 4.99 -1.94
C ALA A 170 5.70 4.59 -3.05
N HIS A 171 5.24 3.33 -3.06
CA HIS A 171 4.19 2.84 -3.94
C HIS A 171 2.86 3.54 -3.66
N GLU A 172 2.45 3.65 -2.38
CA GLU A 172 1.23 4.37 -2.01
C GLU A 172 1.31 5.87 -2.35
N VAL A 173 2.49 6.47 -2.21
CA VAL A 173 2.75 7.83 -2.72
C VAL A 173 2.68 7.87 -4.25
N GLY A 174 3.04 6.80 -4.95
CA GLY A 174 2.85 6.65 -6.40
C GLY A 174 1.39 6.83 -6.80
N HIS A 175 0.43 6.23 -6.09
CA HIS A 175 -1.00 6.45 -6.31
C HIS A 175 -1.43 7.90 -6.04
N HIS A 176 -0.80 8.56 -5.06
CA HIS A 176 -1.04 10.00 -4.87
C HIS A 176 -0.54 10.83 -6.07
N VAL A 177 0.62 10.48 -6.64
CA VAL A 177 1.11 11.12 -7.87
C VAL A 177 0.17 10.87 -9.06
N GLU A 178 -0.36 9.66 -9.22
CA GLU A 178 -1.40 9.36 -10.22
C GLU A 178 -2.66 10.19 -10.02
N TYR A 179 -3.05 10.42 -8.77
CA TYR A 179 -4.16 11.31 -8.43
C TYR A 179 -3.86 12.75 -8.88
N LEU A 180 -2.71 13.30 -8.50
CA LEU A 180 -2.32 14.68 -8.84
C LEU A 180 -2.18 14.91 -10.35
N THR A 181 -1.76 13.90 -11.10
CA THR A 181 -1.66 13.95 -12.57
C THR A 181 -3.00 13.70 -13.27
N GLY A 182 -4.06 13.36 -12.54
CA GLY A 182 -5.38 13.06 -13.08
C GLY A 182 -5.51 11.67 -13.70
N THR A 183 -4.44 10.87 -13.67
CA THR A 183 -4.42 9.50 -14.23
C THR A 183 -5.39 8.60 -13.47
N LEU A 184 -5.32 8.61 -12.14
CA LEU A 184 -6.15 7.75 -11.28
C LEU A 184 -7.64 7.96 -11.52
N GLN A 185 -8.11 9.23 -11.52
CA GLN A 185 -9.52 9.55 -11.71
C GLN A 185 -10.01 9.17 -13.10
N LYS A 186 -9.19 9.44 -14.15
CA LYS A 186 -9.52 9.07 -15.52
C LYS A 186 -9.68 7.57 -15.68
N VAL A 187 -8.78 6.80 -15.10
CA VAL A 187 -8.81 5.33 -15.18
C VAL A 187 -9.99 4.77 -14.40
N HIS A 188 -10.26 5.24 -13.18
CA HIS A 188 -11.43 4.81 -12.41
C HIS A 188 -12.75 5.09 -13.13
N GLN A 189 -12.88 6.25 -13.83
CA GLN A 189 -14.05 6.54 -14.65
C GLN A 189 -14.20 5.58 -15.84
N GLN A 190 -13.11 5.08 -16.39
CA GLN A 190 -13.14 4.04 -17.44
C GLN A 190 -13.54 2.70 -16.85
N MET A 191 -12.90 2.27 -15.75
CA MET A 191 -13.18 1.00 -15.08
C MET A 191 -14.66 0.83 -14.70
N ALA A 192 -15.31 1.90 -14.26
CA ALA A 192 -16.74 1.91 -13.91
C ALA A 192 -17.69 1.52 -15.05
N LYS A 193 -17.21 1.50 -16.31
CA LYS A 193 -18.00 1.21 -17.51
C LYS A 193 -17.65 -0.14 -18.14
N LEU A 194 -16.71 -0.86 -17.57
CA LEU A 194 -16.14 -2.09 -18.12
C LEU A 194 -16.60 -3.33 -17.36
N SER A 195 -16.39 -4.50 -17.95
CA SER A 195 -16.47 -5.76 -17.23
C SER A 195 -15.37 -5.84 -16.16
N GLN A 196 -15.58 -6.67 -15.13
CA GLN A 196 -14.59 -6.84 -14.07
C GLN A 196 -13.20 -7.21 -14.60
N ALA A 197 -13.14 -8.15 -15.56
CA ALA A 197 -11.88 -8.59 -16.16
C ALA A 197 -11.15 -7.47 -16.92
N GLU A 198 -11.88 -6.60 -17.61
CA GLU A 198 -11.30 -5.45 -18.31
C GLU A 198 -10.90 -4.33 -17.33
N ALA A 199 -11.72 -4.09 -16.29
CA ALA A 199 -11.38 -3.17 -15.21
C ALA A 199 -10.11 -3.62 -14.48
N ASN A 200 -9.96 -4.91 -14.20
CA ASN A 200 -8.76 -5.49 -13.59
C ASN A 200 -7.50 -5.19 -14.41
N LYS A 201 -7.56 -5.27 -15.73
CA LYS A 201 -6.41 -4.91 -16.59
C LYS A 201 -5.99 -3.45 -16.44
N LEU A 202 -6.95 -2.55 -16.29
CA LEU A 202 -6.66 -1.14 -16.03
C LEU A 202 -6.11 -0.92 -14.62
N SER A 203 -6.63 -1.66 -13.63
CA SER A 203 -6.07 -1.67 -12.27
C SER A 203 -4.60 -2.07 -12.29
N VAL A 204 -4.25 -3.19 -12.95
CA VAL A 204 -2.85 -3.63 -13.11
C VAL A 204 -1.98 -2.51 -13.69
N ARG A 205 -2.45 -1.74 -14.67
CA ARG A 205 -1.66 -0.64 -15.25
C ARG A 205 -1.42 0.51 -14.27
N LEU A 206 -2.38 0.82 -13.39
CA LEU A 206 -2.19 1.76 -12.28
C LEU A 206 -1.14 1.23 -11.30
N GLU A 207 -1.30 0.00 -10.84
CA GLU A 207 -0.37 -0.60 -9.89
C GLU A 207 1.08 -0.61 -10.40
N LEU A 208 1.26 -0.96 -11.67
CA LEU A 208 2.58 -0.95 -12.31
C LEU A 208 3.14 0.47 -12.48
N LEU A 209 2.27 1.48 -12.64
CA LEU A 209 2.69 2.87 -12.67
C LEU A 209 3.10 3.35 -11.26
N ALA A 210 2.41 2.93 -10.22
CA ALA A 210 2.80 3.19 -8.83
C ALA A 210 4.15 2.52 -8.48
N ASP A 211 4.37 1.27 -8.92
CA ASP A 211 5.67 0.60 -8.80
C ASP A 211 6.79 1.36 -9.54
N PHE A 212 6.50 1.85 -10.73
CA PHE A 212 7.45 2.69 -11.48
C PHE A 212 7.76 3.98 -10.73
N TYR A 213 6.77 4.68 -10.18
CA TYR A 213 6.97 5.89 -9.39
C TYR A 213 7.73 5.63 -8.09
N ALA A 214 7.54 4.49 -7.45
CA ALA A 214 8.38 4.07 -6.32
C ALA A 214 9.85 3.92 -6.74
N GLY A 215 10.11 3.36 -7.92
CA GLY A 215 11.45 3.29 -8.50
C GLY A 215 12.03 4.68 -8.82
N VAL A 216 11.24 5.57 -9.40
CA VAL A 216 11.65 6.96 -9.67
C VAL A 216 12.01 7.69 -8.37
N TRP A 217 11.19 7.53 -7.33
CA TRP A 217 11.51 8.06 -6.01
C TRP A 217 12.86 7.55 -5.51
N ALA A 218 13.08 6.23 -5.52
CA ALA A 218 14.32 5.62 -5.05
C ALA A 218 15.56 6.14 -5.79
N HIS A 219 15.46 6.32 -7.12
CA HIS A 219 16.52 6.93 -7.93
C HIS A 219 16.89 8.32 -7.43
N HIS A 220 15.90 9.19 -7.27
CA HIS A 220 16.13 10.58 -6.90
C HIS A 220 16.50 10.73 -5.43
N ASP A 221 15.91 9.93 -4.53
CA ASP A 221 16.25 9.93 -3.11
C ASP A 221 17.72 9.53 -2.91
N ASN A 222 18.16 8.46 -3.59
CA ASN A 222 19.58 8.09 -3.55
C ASN A 222 20.50 9.14 -4.15
N LYS A 223 20.10 9.79 -5.24
CA LYS A 223 20.88 10.87 -5.85
C LYS A 223 20.98 12.10 -4.96
N MET A 224 19.95 12.40 -4.18
CA MET A 224 19.91 13.58 -3.29
C MET A 224 20.62 13.32 -1.97
N PHE A 225 20.53 12.11 -1.43
CA PHE A 225 20.91 11.81 -0.05
C PHE A 225 21.89 10.66 0.12
N GLY A 226 22.19 9.89 -0.95
CA GLY A 226 23.03 8.70 -0.85
C GLY A 226 22.42 7.64 0.07
N SER A 227 21.11 7.47 0.01
CA SER A 227 20.29 6.70 0.97
C SER A 227 20.39 5.19 0.79
N LEU A 228 20.71 4.69 -0.40
CA LEU A 228 20.79 3.27 -0.67
C LEU A 228 22.08 2.64 -0.13
N GLU A 229 21.94 1.45 0.42
CA GLU A 229 23.01 0.57 0.88
C GLU A 229 23.02 -0.74 0.07
N ASP A 230 24.06 -1.53 0.27
CA ASP A 230 24.17 -2.84 -0.36
C ASP A 230 23.04 -3.76 0.14
N GLY A 231 22.26 -4.33 -0.78
CA GLY A 231 21.13 -5.21 -0.46
C GLY A 231 19.76 -4.53 -0.56
N ASP A 232 19.67 -3.20 -0.44
CA ASP A 232 18.39 -2.47 -0.43
C ASP A 232 17.55 -2.75 -1.70
N ILE A 233 18.21 -2.70 -2.86
CA ILE A 233 17.51 -2.94 -4.15
C ILE A 233 16.95 -4.34 -4.22
N GLU A 234 17.68 -5.33 -3.72
CA GLU A 234 17.26 -6.71 -3.64
C GLU A 234 16.06 -6.88 -2.72
N GLU A 235 15.99 -6.16 -1.61
CA GLU A 235 14.85 -6.15 -0.68
C GLU A 235 13.57 -5.66 -1.37
N ALA A 236 13.62 -4.52 -2.07
CA ALA A 236 12.48 -4.02 -2.82
C ALA A 236 12.06 -4.96 -3.95
N ILE A 237 13.03 -5.55 -4.67
CA ILE A 237 12.75 -6.51 -5.74
C ILE A 237 12.09 -7.76 -5.18
N GLN A 238 12.58 -8.28 -4.05
CA GLN A 238 11.97 -9.41 -3.37
C GLN A 238 10.56 -9.08 -2.88
N CYS A 239 10.36 -7.89 -2.30
CA CYS A 239 9.04 -7.42 -1.92
C CYS A 239 8.09 -7.41 -3.12
N ALA A 240 8.45 -6.72 -4.21
CA ALA A 240 7.66 -6.68 -5.45
C ALA A 240 7.34 -8.08 -6.00
N GLN A 241 8.27 -9.03 -5.85
CA GLN A 241 8.07 -10.41 -6.27
C GLN A 241 6.99 -11.13 -5.45
N VAL A 242 7.05 -11.04 -4.12
CA VAL A 242 6.19 -11.84 -3.23
C VAL A 242 4.80 -11.24 -3.05
N ILE A 243 4.59 -9.98 -3.45
CA ILE A 243 3.28 -9.32 -3.45
C ILE A 243 2.61 -9.31 -4.85
N GLY A 244 3.20 -9.95 -5.85
CA GLY A 244 2.55 -10.13 -7.15
C GLY A 244 1.38 -11.11 -7.07
N ASP A 245 0.30 -10.83 -7.81
CA ASP A 245 -0.93 -11.62 -7.81
C ASP A 245 -0.69 -13.11 -8.12
N ASP A 246 0.22 -13.40 -9.05
CA ASP A 246 0.57 -14.76 -9.43
C ASP A 246 1.28 -15.52 -8.30
N TYR A 247 2.13 -14.85 -7.52
CA TYR A 247 2.78 -15.44 -6.36
C TYR A 247 1.79 -15.67 -5.22
N LEU A 248 1.03 -14.64 -4.85
CA LEU A 248 0.08 -14.71 -3.74
C LEU A 248 -1.00 -15.75 -4.00
N GLN A 249 -1.56 -15.80 -5.21
CA GLN A 249 -2.58 -16.78 -5.57
C GLN A 249 -2.05 -18.21 -5.58
N LYS A 250 -0.84 -18.45 -6.12
CA LYS A 250 -0.21 -19.77 -6.06
C LYS A 250 0.09 -20.20 -4.63
N LYS A 251 0.55 -19.28 -3.79
CA LYS A 251 0.82 -19.56 -2.37
C LYS A 251 -0.46 -19.91 -1.60
N ALA A 252 -1.56 -19.20 -1.87
CA ALA A 252 -2.81 -19.38 -1.16
C ALA A 252 -3.61 -20.61 -1.61
N ARG A 253 -3.64 -20.92 -2.92
CA ARG A 253 -4.51 -21.94 -3.51
C ARG A 253 -3.86 -22.90 -4.51
N GLY A 254 -2.53 -22.79 -4.72
CA GLY A 254 -1.77 -23.67 -5.60
C GLY A 254 -1.77 -23.30 -7.09
N TYR A 255 -2.64 -22.38 -7.53
CA TYR A 255 -2.72 -21.91 -8.92
C TYR A 255 -3.06 -20.42 -9.00
N ALA A 256 -2.81 -19.81 -10.15
CA ALA A 256 -3.14 -18.41 -10.43
C ALA A 256 -4.22 -18.31 -11.48
N VAL A 257 -5.04 -17.24 -11.41
CA VAL A 257 -6.12 -16.90 -12.36
C VAL A 257 -5.86 -15.51 -12.91
N PRO A 258 -5.22 -15.39 -14.09
CA PRO A 258 -4.79 -14.09 -14.63
C PRO A 258 -5.89 -13.05 -14.79
N GLU A 259 -7.12 -13.46 -15.09
CA GLU A 259 -8.27 -12.57 -15.26
C GLU A 259 -8.70 -11.89 -13.96
N SER A 260 -8.29 -12.45 -12.82
CA SER A 260 -8.55 -11.87 -11.49
C SER A 260 -7.41 -10.99 -10.96
N PHE A 261 -6.30 -10.86 -11.69
CA PHE A 261 -5.20 -10.01 -11.28
C PHE A 261 -5.61 -8.53 -11.33
N ASN A 262 -5.33 -7.82 -10.28
CA ASN A 262 -5.58 -6.39 -10.16
C ASN A 262 -4.36 -5.59 -9.73
N HIS A 263 -3.25 -6.26 -9.31
CA HIS A 263 -1.95 -5.64 -9.02
C HIS A 263 -0.88 -6.00 -10.04
N GLY A 264 -1.07 -7.07 -10.79
CA GLY A 264 -0.11 -7.57 -11.75
C GLY A 264 0.77 -8.71 -11.23
N THR A 265 1.53 -9.29 -12.13
CA THR A 265 2.44 -10.39 -11.82
C THR A 265 3.71 -9.88 -11.13
N SER A 266 4.37 -10.76 -10.36
CA SER A 266 5.69 -10.51 -9.78
C SER A 266 6.69 -9.95 -10.80
N LYS A 267 6.69 -10.53 -12.01
CA LYS A 267 7.60 -10.11 -13.09
C LYS A 267 7.32 -8.68 -13.55
N GLN A 268 6.05 -8.32 -13.72
CA GLN A 268 5.63 -6.97 -14.13
C GLN A 268 6.00 -5.94 -13.07
N ARG A 269 5.66 -6.19 -11.80
CA ARG A 269 5.97 -5.29 -10.70
C ARG A 269 7.47 -5.01 -10.58
N MET A 270 8.29 -6.07 -10.56
CA MET A 270 9.75 -5.94 -10.55
C MET A 270 10.28 -5.17 -11.76
N LYS A 271 9.71 -5.39 -12.96
CA LYS A 271 10.13 -4.70 -14.19
C LYS A 271 9.92 -3.19 -14.09
N TRP A 272 8.72 -2.77 -13.69
CA TRP A 272 8.37 -1.35 -13.66
C TRP A 272 9.09 -0.61 -12.53
N PHE A 273 9.23 -1.22 -11.36
CA PHE A 273 10.08 -0.67 -10.30
C PHE A 273 11.52 -0.47 -10.77
N LYS A 274 12.13 -1.50 -11.36
CA LYS A 274 13.51 -1.42 -11.91
C LYS A 274 13.66 -0.34 -12.97
N LEU A 275 12.68 -0.19 -13.85
CA LEU A 275 12.71 0.86 -14.88
C LEU A 275 12.71 2.26 -14.24
N GLY A 276 11.86 2.50 -13.25
CA GLY A 276 11.84 3.75 -12.49
C GLY A 276 13.17 4.02 -11.80
N LEU A 277 13.70 3.01 -11.10
CA LEU A 277 14.99 3.10 -10.40
C LEU A 277 16.17 3.39 -11.35
N GLN A 278 16.20 2.76 -12.52
CA GLN A 278 17.28 2.92 -13.48
C GLN A 278 17.25 4.29 -14.18
N THR A 279 16.07 4.77 -14.50
CA THR A 279 15.93 5.97 -15.35
C THR A 279 15.72 7.25 -14.54
N GLY A 280 14.95 7.20 -13.46
CA GLY A 280 14.48 8.39 -12.72
C GLY A 280 13.65 9.35 -13.58
N ASP A 281 13.29 8.98 -14.82
CA ASP A 281 12.58 9.83 -15.78
C ASP A 281 11.10 9.47 -15.80
N ILE A 282 10.25 10.32 -15.22
CA ILE A 282 8.79 10.10 -15.13
C ILE A 282 8.13 9.84 -16.49
N ARG A 283 8.72 10.28 -17.60
CA ARG A 283 8.20 10.08 -18.96
C ARG A 283 8.29 8.61 -19.43
N GLN A 284 9.05 7.78 -18.74
CA GLN A 284 9.18 6.34 -19.05
C GLN A 284 8.08 5.48 -18.43
N GLY A 285 7.22 6.03 -17.57
CA GLY A 285 6.09 5.35 -16.95
C GLY A 285 4.93 5.11 -17.89
N LYS A 286 5.17 4.39 -19.00
CA LYS A 286 4.23 4.22 -20.12
C LYS A 286 3.34 3.00 -19.97
N THR A 287 2.84 2.71 -18.77
CA THR A 287 2.01 1.52 -18.51
C THR A 287 0.69 1.54 -19.28
N PHE A 288 0.19 2.70 -19.68
CA PHE A 288 -1.04 2.87 -20.46
C PHE A 288 -0.79 3.00 -21.98
N GLU A 289 0.47 3.09 -22.41
CA GLU A 289 0.84 3.27 -23.82
C GLU A 289 1.39 1.98 -24.45
N CYS A 290 1.78 0.99 -23.65
CA CYS A 290 2.30 -0.29 -24.11
C CYS A 290 1.19 -1.36 -24.24
N SER A 291 1.44 -2.40 -25.03
CA SER A 291 0.56 -3.57 -25.12
C SER A 291 0.60 -4.41 -23.83
N ASP A 292 -0.40 -5.29 -23.63
CA ASP A 292 -0.42 -6.21 -22.49
C ASP A 292 0.78 -7.17 -22.45
N ALA A 293 1.34 -7.49 -23.63
CA ALA A 293 2.54 -8.34 -23.74
C ALA A 293 3.83 -7.60 -23.33
N GLU A 294 3.82 -6.29 -23.40
CA GLU A 294 4.94 -5.42 -23.03
C GLU A 294 4.87 -4.94 -21.58
N LEU A 295 3.75 -5.15 -20.91
CA LEU A 295 3.65 -4.91 -19.47
C LEU A 295 4.51 -5.92 -18.73
#